data_0bb4eaaff12bfb16bed354cc68c5d723
#
_entry.id   0bb4eaaff12bfb16bed354cc68c5d723
#
_cell.length_a   1.000
_cell.length_b   1.000
_cell.length_c   1.000
_cell.angle_alpha   90.00
_cell.angle_beta   90.00
_cell.angle_gamma   90.00
#
_symmetry.space_group_name_H-M   'P 1'
#
loop_
_entity.id
_entity.type
_entity.pdbx_description
1 polymer ?
#
loop_
_entity_poly.entity_id
_entity_poly.type
_entity_poly.pdbx_seq_one_letter_code
_entity_poly.pdbx_strand_id
1 'polypeptide(L)'
;MVGGGAVAARKVRKLLLSGAEVVVVSPEVRAELEGMDVEVKRRAYEYGDLEGADLAFTATDSREVNAAVAGEAKRRGVRINVADRPAEGDFVSPSTLRRGGLQVAVSTGGASPTLARRIRHELEARFGPEWSGVVKRLNAARRAGRAPEEEVEEEVGRCLSRLRG
;
A
#
# COMPACT_ATOMS: atom_id res chain seq x y z
N MET A 1 2.88 7.90 9.76
CA MET A 1 2.46 8.69 8.56
C MET A 1 2.50 10.16 8.90
N VAL A 2 3.37 10.94 8.30
CA VAL A 2 3.43 12.40 8.46
C VAL A 2 2.74 13.06 7.27
N GLY A 3 1.68 13.86 7.54
CA GLY A 3 0.78 14.46 6.58
C GLY A 3 -0.64 13.88 6.63
N GLY A 4 -1.66 14.74 6.43
CA GLY A 4 -3.08 14.44 6.57
C GLY A 4 -3.91 14.63 5.29
N GLY A 5 -3.25 14.86 4.14
CA GLY A 5 -3.89 15.15 2.86
C GLY A 5 -4.36 13.89 2.09
N ALA A 6 -4.81 14.09 0.84
CA ALA A 6 -5.31 13.01 -0.03
C ALA A 6 -4.27 11.92 -0.33
N VAL A 7 -2.98 12.30 -0.42
CA VAL A 7 -1.89 11.34 -0.64
C VAL A 7 -1.71 10.45 0.59
N ALA A 8 -1.74 11.06 1.79
CA ALA A 8 -1.67 10.36 3.06
C ALA A 8 -2.84 9.38 3.21
N ALA A 9 -4.10 9.81 3.01
CA ALA A 9 -5.28 8.96 3.11
C ALA A 9 -5.19 7.72 2.20
N ARG A 10 -4.73 7.90 0.96
CA ARG A 10 -4.53 6.78 0.03
C ARG A 10 -3.45 5.79 0.47
N LYS A 11 -2.37 6.27 1.11
CA LYS A 11 -1.31 5.42 1.68
C LYS A 11 -1.80 4.68 2.92
N VAL A 12 -2.42 5.40 3.85
CA VAL A 12 -2.97 4.85 5.10
C VAL A 12 -3.96 3.71 4.81
N ARG A 13 -4.90 3.91 3.88
CA ARG A 13 -5.83 2.84 3.49
C ARG A 13 -5.11 1.56 3.05
N LYS A 14 -3.99 1.67 2.31
CA LYS A 14 -3.21 0.50 1.89
C LYS A 14 -2.49 -0.18 3.05
N LEU A 15 -2.00 0.60 4.01
CA LEU A 15 -1.35 0.09 5.22
C LEU A 15 -2.34 -0.68 6.08
N LEU A 16 -3.52 -0.12 6.33
CA LEU A 16 -4.59 -0.78 7.09
C LEU A 16 -5.04 -2.10 6.42
N LEU A 17 -5.15 -2.15 5.08
CA LEU A 17 -5.43 -3.39 4.35
C LEU A 17 -4.34 -4.46 4.51
N SER A 18 -3.17 -4.09 5.00
CA SER A 18 -2.06 -5.01 5.28
C SER A 18 -1.95 -5.34 6.78
N GLY A 19 -2.89 -4.86 7.61
CA GLY A 19 -2.93 -5.09 9.05
C GLY A 19 -1.94 -4.22 9.84
N ALA A 20 -1.47 -3.12 9.27
CA ALA A 20 -0.55 -2.22 9.97
C ALA A 20 -1.31 -1.34 10.98
N GLU A 21 -0.73 -1.13 12.15
CA GLU A 21 -1.11 -0.06 13.07
C GLU A 21 -0.55 1.26 12.55
N VAL A 22 -1.37 2.29 12.44
CA VAL A 22 -0.97 3.55 11.80
C VAL A 22 -1.20 4.74 12.71
N VAL A 23 -0.13 5.48 12.96
CA VAL A 23 -0.18 6.81 13.59
C VAL A 23 -0.04 7.87 12.51
N VAL A 24 -0.96 8.83 12.47
CA VAL A 24 -0.96 9.97 11.56
C VAL A 24 -0.58 11.23 12.34
N VAL A 25 0.46 11.94 11.90
CA VAL A 25 0.88 13.23 12.48
C VAL A 25 0.64 14.31 11.44
N SER A 26 -0.27 15.23 11.72
CA SER A 26 -0.58 16.37 10.85
C SER A 26 -1.41 17.41 11.58
N PRO A 27 -1.19 18.72 11.39
CA PRO A 27 -2.05 19.77 11.96
C PRO A 27 -3.45 19.73 11.35
N GLU A 28 -3.54 19.40 10.06
CA GLU A 28 -4.81 19.26 9.34
C GLU A 28 -4.95 17.84 8.82
N VAL A 29 -6.12 17.24 9.04
CA VAL A 29 -6.42 15.86 8.64
C VAL A 29 -7.75 15.84 7.90
N ARG A 30 -7.77 15.21 6.72
CA ARG A 30 -9.01 15.04 5.95
C ARG A 30 -10.00 14.15 6.71
N ALA A 31 -11.29 14.47 6.61
CA ALA A 31 -12.36 13.68 7.23
C ALA A 31 -12.32 12.18 6.86
N GLU A 32 -11.81 11.86 5.65
CA GLU A 32 -11.60 10.50 5.21
C GLU A 32 -10.62 9.71 6.11
N LEU A 33 -9.56 10.36 6.62
CA LEU A 33 -8.61 9.74 7.54
C LEU A 33 -9.18 9.59 8.95
N GLU A 34 -10.04 10.51 9.38
CA GLU A 34 -10.69 10.45 10.69
C GLU A 34 -11.64 9.26 10.83
N GLY A 35 -12.21 8.81 9.71
CA GLY A 35 -13.08 7.63 9.67
C GLY A 35 -12.32 6.29 9.56
N MET A 36 -10.97 6.30 9.53
CA MET A 36 -10.15 5.10 9.50
C MET A 36 -9.71 4.70 10.90
N ASP A 37 -9.35 3.42 11.07
CA ASP A 37 -8.79 2.89 12.33
C ASP A 37 -7.31 3.30 12.46
N VAL A 38 -7.09 4.54 12.88
CA VAL A 38 -5.76 5.16 13.03
C VAL A 38 -5.69 6.05 14.26
N GLU A 39 -4.53 6.12 14.89
CA GLU A 39 -4.24 7.15 15.87
C GLU A 39 -3.90 8.46 15.13
N VAL A 40 -4.52 9.57 15.54
CA VAL A 40 -4.27 10.89 14.94
C VAL A 40 -3.68 11.85 15.97
N LYS A 41 -2.47 12.31 15.71
CA LYS A 41 -1.81 13.41 16.43
C LYS A 41 -2.00 14.72 15.65
N ARG A 42 -2.98 15.54 16.08
CA ARG A 42 -3.32 16.83 15.41
C ARG A 42 -2.35 17.93 15.79
N ARG A 43 -1.16 17.88 15.30
CA ARG A 43 -0.10 18.89 15.44
C ARG A 43 0.91 18.78 14.30
N ALA A 44 1.77 19.77 14.22
CA ALA A 44 2.94 19.67 13.36
C ALA A 44 3.83 18.48 13.77
N TYR A 45 4.59 17.99 12.82
CA TYR A 45 5.63 16.99 13.07
C TYR A 45 6.69 17.55 14.02
N GLU A 46 7.10 16.73 14.97
CA GLU A 46 8.21 16.99 15.89
C GLU A 46 9.23 15.86 15.83
N TYR A 47 10.50 16.19 16.05
CA TYR A 47 11.53 15.18 16.17
C TYR A 47 11.21 14.23 17.34
N GLY A 48 11.19 12.93 17.09
CA GLY A 48 10.75 11.93 18.04
C GLY A 48 9.48 11.18 17.59
N ASP A 49 8.71 11.75 16.65
CA ASP A 49 7.48 11.12 16.16
C ASP A 49 7.67 9.78 15.44
N LEU A 50 8.91 9.45 15.08
CA LEU A 50 9.24 8.15 14.48
C LEU A 50 9.73 7.12 15.50
N GLU A 51 9.71 7.43 16.79
CA GLU A 51 10.12 6.48 17.82
C GLU A 51 9.19 5.24 17.83
N GLY A 52 9.78 4.05 17.80
CA GLY A 52 9.04 2.79 17.76
C GLY A 52 8.39 2.45 16.41
N ALA A 53 8.58 3.27 15.37
CA ALA A 53 8.03 2.99 14.05
C ALA A 53 8.91 2.01 13.28
N ASP A 54 8.29 1.00 12.66
CA ASP A 54 8.94 0.09 11.70
C ASP A 54 9.12 0.75 10.33
N LEU A 55 8.10 1.52 9.91
CA LEU A 55 8.07 2.21 8.62
C LEU A 55 7.57 3.64 8.77
N ALA A 56 8.16 4.55 8.02
CA ALA A 56 7.71 5.93 7.92
C ALA A 56 7.26 6.29 6.51
N PHE A 57 6.25 7.16 6.45
CA PHE A 57 5.79 7.76 5.20
C PHE A 57 5.64 9.26 5.43
N THR A 58 6.13 10.08 4.52
CA THR A 58 5.89 11.50 4.54
C THR A 58 5.23 11.96 3.24
N ALA A 59 4.17 12.76 3.38
CA ALA A 59 3.38 13.31 2.28
C ALA A 59 2.72 14.62 2.74
N THR A 60 3.57 15.59 3.12
CA THR A 60 3.15 16.97 3.45
C THR A 60 3.44 17.90 2.27
N ASP A 61 2.85 19.08 2.30
CA ASP A 61 3.11 20.13 1.30
C ASP A 61 4.39 20.94 1.65
N SER A 62 4.96 20.77 2.87
CA SER A 62 6.22 21.38 3.26
C SER A 62 7.40 20.46 2.92
N ARG A 63 8.29 21.00 2.09
CA ARG A 63 9.54 20.33 1.73
C ARG A 63 10.46 20.16 2.93
N GLU A 64 10.49 21.16 3.81
CA GLU A 64 11.32 21.19 5.03
C GLU A 64 10.88 20.08 5.98
N VAL A 65 9.58 19.92 6.19
CA VAL A 65 9.02 18.85 7.02
C VAL A 65 9.38 17.50 6.44
N ASN A 66 9.16 17.29 5.13
CA ASN A 66 9.47 16.01 4.47
C ASN A 66 10.97 15.66 4.61
N ALA A 67 11.86 16.64 4.48
CA ALA A 67 13.30 16.46 4.68
C ALA A 67 13.66 16.15 6.14
N ALA A 68 13.03 16.83 7.10
CA ALA A 68 13.24 16.59 8.53
C ALA A 68 12.84 15.16 8.93
N VAL A 69 11.68 14.71 8.46
CA VAL A 69 11.20 13.32 8.66
C VAL A 69 12.17 12.31 8.05
N ALA A 70 12.64 12.55 6.82
CA ALA A 70 13.63 11.68 6.17
C ALA A 70 14.95 11.63 6.94
N GLY A 71 15.39 12.78 7.46
CA GLY A 71 16.58 12.87 8.30
C GLY A 71 16.45 12.12 9.63
N GLU A 72 15.31 12.18 10.30
CA GLU A 72 15.05 11.39 11.51
C GLU A 72 15.00 9.89 11.19
N ALA A 73 14.26 9.49 10.15
CA ALA A 73 14.16 8.10 9.73
C ALA A 73 15.55 7.49 9.51
N LYS A 74 16.41 8.18 8.78
CA LYS A 74 17.80 7.75 8.55
C LYS A 74 18.59 7.58 9.84
N ARG A 75 18.49 8.51 10.80
CA ARG A 75 19.20 8.41 12.09
C ARG A 75 18.72 7.27 12.95
N ARG A 76 17.42 6.95 12.88
CA ARG A 76 16.81 5.86 13.66
C ARG A 76 16.86 4.49 12.94
N GLY A 77 17.29 4.43 11.68
CA GLY A 77 17.25 3.21 10.87
C GLY A 77 15.83 2.80 10.44
N VAL A 78 14.86 3.72 10.52
CA VAL A 78 13.47 3.51 10.08
C VAL A 78 13.40 3.66 8.57
N ARG A 79 12.82 2.67 7.88
CA ARG A 79 12.63 2.74 6.42
C ARG A 79 11.56 3.76 6.07
N ILE A 80 11.85 4.64 5.10
CA ILE A 80 10.96 5.75 4.76
C ILE A 80 10.57 5.79 3.28
N ASN A 81 9.29 6.15 3.04
CA ASN A 81 8.78 6.56 1.74
C ASN A 81 8.53 8.06 1.72
N VAL A 82 9.25 8.78 0.87
CA VAL A 82 9.12 10.22 0.68
C VAL A 82 8.30 10.49 -0.57
N ALA A 83 7.10 11.07 -0.44
CA ALA A 83 6.12 11.12 -1.54
C ALA A 83 6.51 12.12 -2.63
N ASP A 84 7.07 13.27 -2.26
CA ASP A 84 7.48 14.34 -3.18
C ASP A 84 8.86 14.10 -3.81
N ARG A 85 9.74 13.38 -3.10
CA ARG A 85 11.10 13.05 -3.56
C ARG A 85 11.45 11.58 -3.28
N PRO A 86 11.01 10.65 -4.12
CA PRO A 86 11.27 9.21 -3.93
C PRO A 86 12.74 8.84 -3.77
N ALA A 87 13.66 9.62 -4.38
CA ALA A 87 15.10 9.41 -4.27
C ALA A 87 15.68 9.67 -2.87
N GLU A 88 14.95 10.38 -2.00
CA GLU A 88 15.32 10.61 -0.60
C GLU A 88 14.75 9.54 0.34
N GLY A 89 13.94 8.63 -0.18
CA GLY A 89 13.38 7.50 0.56
C GLY A 89 14.10 6.20 0.26
N ASP A 90 13.83 5.19 1.08
CA ASP A 90 14.40 3.85 0.93
C ASP A 90 13.61 2.97 -0.03
N PHE A 91 12.33 3.30 -0.26
CA PHE A 91 11.43 2.50 -1.11
C PHE A 91 10.31 3.32 -1.73
N VAL A 92 9.74 2.80 -2.81
CA VAL A 92 8.55 3.32 -3.45
C VAL A 92 7.40 2.33 -3.35
N SER A 93 6.17 2.85 -3.16
CA SER A 93 4.98 2.01 -3.15
C SER A 93 4.54 1.69 -4.58
N PRO A 94 4.39 0.43 -4.97
CA PRO A 94 3.94 0.07 -6.31
C PRO A 94 2.46 0.44 -6.51
N SER A 95 2.04 0.48 -7.78
CA SER A 95 0.64 0.50 -8.16
C SER A 95 0.08 -0.91 -8.03
N THR A 96 -0.88 -1.12 -7.12
CA THR A 96 -1.34 -2.45 -6.74
C THR A 96 -2.80 -2.66 -7.11
N LEU A 97 -3.09 -3.75 -7.79
CA LEU A 97 -4.41 -4.33 -7.97
C LEU A 97 -4.63 -5.40 -6.90
N ARG A 98 -5.81 -5.41 -6.28
CA ARG A 98 -6.21 -6.44 -5.31
C ARG A 98 -7.53 -7.08 -5.72
N ARG A 99 -7.59 -8.42 -5.60
CA ARG A 99 -8.80 -9.23 -5.72
C ARG A 99 -8.83 -10.22 -4.56
N GLY A 100 -9.38 -9.79 -3.42
CA GLY A 100 -9.24 -10.55 -2.18
C GLY A 100 -7.78 -10.79 -1.80
N GLY A 101 -7.37 -12.05 -1.70
CA GLY A 101 -5.99 -12.44 -1.41
C GLY A 101 -5.00 -12.33 -2.59
N LEU A 102 -5.51 -12.19 -3.84
CA LEU A 102 -4.64 -11.95 -4.98
C LEU A 102 -4.15 -10.50 -4.99
N GLN A 103 -2.85 -10.31 -5.17
CA GLN A 103 -2.25 -9.01 -5.39
C GLN A 103 -1.36 -9.04 -6.63
N VAL A 104 -1.53 -8.04 -7.50
CA VAL A 104 -0.64 -7.77 -8.63
C VAL A 104 -0.05 -6.38 -8.44
N ALA A 105 1.27 -6.31 -8.34
CA ALA A 105 1.99 -5.05 -8.12
C ALA A 105 2.76 -4.65 -9.38
N VAL A 106 2.60 -3.40 -9.81
CA VAL A 106 3.30 -2.83 -10.96
C VAL A 106 4.22 -1.72 -10.47
N SER A 107 5.50 -1.86 -10.76
CA SER A 107 6.52 -0.84 -10.48
C SER A 107 7.32 -0.54 -11.73
N THR A 108 7.75 0.70 -11.86
CA THR A 108 8.67 1.17 -12.90
C THR A 108 9.99 1.63 -12.29
N GLY A 109 10.33 1.15 -11.07
CA GLY A 109 11.52 1.61 -10.36
C GLY A 109 11.50 3.10 -9.98
N GLY A 110 10.32 3.73 -9.95
CA GLY A 110 10.18 5.17 -9.74
C GLY A 110 10.18 6.00 -11.03
N ALA A 111 10.49 5.41 -12.20
CA ALA A 111 10.61 6.14 -13.46
C ALA A 111 9.29 6.79 -13.93
N SER A 112 8.15 6.12 -13.74
CA SER A 112 6.85 6.66 -14.16
C SER A 112 5.67 6.10 -13.34
N PRO A 113 5.25 6.81 -12.30
CA PRO A 113 4.03 6.45 -11.56
C PRO A 113 2.76 6.41 -12.44
N THR A 114 2.74 7.23 -13.50
CA THR A 114 1.63 7.26 -14.45
C THR A 114 1.59 6.00 -15.30
N LEU A 115 2.73 5.53 -15.81
CA LEU A 115 2.82 4.28 -16.55
C LEU A 115 2.41 3.09 -15.68
N ALA A 116 2.94 3.01 -14.45
CA ALA A 116 2.57 1.96 -13.51
C ALA A 116 1.06 1.91 -13.24
N ARG A 117 0.40 3.09 -13.12
CA ARG A 117 -1.06 3.17 -12.95
C ARG A 117 -1.83 2.73 -14.20
N ARG A 118 -1.37 3.10 -15.40
CA ARG A 118 -2.00 2.68 -16.66
C ARG A 118 -1.92 1.17 -16.83
N ILE A 119 -0.73 0.59 -16.66
CA ILE A 119 -0.56 -0.86 -16.73
C ILE A 119 -1.47 -1.57 -15.71
N ARG A 120 -1.51 -1.10 -14.45
CA ARG A 120 -2.41 -1.67 -13.45
C ARG A 120 -3.87 -1.59 -13.89
N HIS A 121 -4.30 -0.50 -14.51
CA HIS A 121 -5.67 -0.34 -14.99
C HIS A 121 -6.00 -1.34 -16.09
N GLU A 122 -5.10 -1.55 -17.05
CA GLU A 122 -5.25 -2.61 -18.07
C GLU A 122 -5.36 -4.01 -17.44
N LEU A 123 -4.57 -4.26 -16.40
CA LEU A 123 -4.63 -5.53 -15.69
C LEU A 123 -5.94 -5.71 -14.91
N GLU A 124 -6.61 -4.63 -14.47
CA GLU A 124 -7.90 -4.71 -13.78
C GLU A 124 -8.99 -5.37 -14.62
N ALA A 125 -8.98 -5.15 -15.94
CA ALA A 125 -9.91 -5.78 -16.87
C ALA A 125 -9.65 -7.30 -17.04
N ARG A 126 -8.38 -7.70 -16.90
CA ARG A 126 -7.95 -9.10 -17.05
C ARG A 126 -8.08 -9.91 -15.75
N PHE A 127 -7.88 -9.27 -14.61
CA PHE A 127 -8.03 -9.89 -13.29
C PHE A 127 -9.37 -9.45 -12.67
N GLY A 128 -10.44 -10.14 -13.04
CA GLY A 128 -11.80 -9.85 -12.57
C GLY A 128 -12.05 -10.23 -11.09
N PRO A 129 -13.26 -9.95 -10.56
CA PRO A 129 -13.61 -10.22 -9.17
C PRO A 129 -13.60 -11.69 -8.79
N GLU A 130 -13.75 -12.62 -9.76
CA GLU A 130 -13.74 -14.07 -9.58
C GLU A 130 -12.47 -14.57 -8.92
N TRP A 131 -11.32 -13.91 -9.15
CA TRP A 131 -10.04 -14.26 -8.54
C TRP A 131 -10.06 -14.24 -7.01
N SER A 132 -10.92 -13.41 -6.42
CA SER A 132 -11.09 -13.38 -4.95
C SER A 132 -11.59 -14.71 -4.41
N GLY A 133 -12.58 -15.31 -5.08
CA GLY A 133 -13.13 -16.62 -4.72
C GLY A 133 -12.12 -17.75 -4.90
N VAL A 134 -11.46 -17.79 -6.05
CA VAL A 134 -10.41 -18.77 -6.37
C VAL A 134 -9.33 -18.79 -5.30
N VAL A 135 -8.72 -17.64 -5.01
CA VAL A 135 -7.62 -17.55 -4.03
C VAL A 135 -8.10 -17.91 -2.62
N LYS A 136 -9.34 -17.56 -2.26
CA LYS A 136 -9.91 -17.95 -0.95
C LYS A 136 -10.00 -19.48 -0.81
N ARG A 137 -10.46 -20.19 -1.84
CA ARG A 137 -10.57 -21.68 -1.82
C ARG A 137 -9.20 -22.34 -1.81
N LEU A 138 -8.25 -21.87 -2.63
CA LEU A 138 -6.88 -22.35 -2.62
C LEU A 138 -6.22 -22.19 -1.23
N ASN A 139 -6.40 -21.04 -0.58
CA ASN A 139 -5.91 -20.83 0.78
C ASN A 139 -6.57 -21.74 1.81
N ALA A 140 -7.87 -22.04 1.67
CA ALA A 140 -8.58 -22.96 2.56
C ALA A 140 -8.03 -24.39 2.43
N ALA A 141 -7.85 -24.88 1.19
CA ALA A 141 -7.26 -26.19 0.94
C ALA A 141 -5.83 -26.29 1.51
N ARG A 142 -4.99 -25.29 1.27
CA ARG A 142 -3.62 -25.23 1.81
C ARG A 142 -3.59 -25.26 3.35
N ARG A 143 -4.47 -24.50 4.02
CA ARG A 143 -4.55 -24.50 5.49
C ARG A 143 -5.03 -25.83 6.06
N ALA A 144 -5.86 -26.56 5.31
CA ALA A 144 -6.33 -27.89 5.65
C ALA A 144 -5.32 -29.00 5.32
N GLY A 145 -4.15 -28.68 4.78
CA GLY A 145 -3.11 -29.65 4.38
C GLY A 145 -3.53 -30.58 3.24
N ARG A 146 -4.49 -30.17 2.40
CA ARG A 146 -5.03 -30.98 1.28
C ARG A 146 -4.83 -30.26 -0.05
N ALA A 147 -4.84 -31.05 -1.14
CA ALA A 147 -4.89 -30.49 -2.49
C ALA A 147 -6.19 -29.70 -2.71
N PRO A 148 -6.19 -28.70 -3.61
CA PRO A 148 -7.40 -28.05 -4.07
C PRO A 148 -8.37 -29.06 -4.68
N GLU A 149 -9.66 -28.79 -4.57
CA GLU A 149 -10.69 -29.54 -5.26
C GLU A 149 -10.53 -29.36 -6.78
N GLU A 150 -10.84 -30.39 -7.57
CA GLU A 150 -10.70 -30.38 -9.04
C GLU A 150 -11.43 -29.19 -9.68
N GLU A 151 -12.64 -28.87 -9.18
CA GLU A 151 -13.41 -27.70 -9.62
C GLU A 151 -12.65 -26.38 -9.46
N VAL A 152 -11.85 -26.25 -8.39
CA VAL A 152 -11.03 -25.04 -8.15
C VAL A 152 -9.88 -24.96 -9.14
N GLU A 153 -9.24 -26.08 -9.44
CA GLU A 153 -8.17 -26.12 -10.45
C GLU A 153 -8.68 -25.83 -11.86
N GLU A 154 -9.85 -26.36 -12.22
CA GLU A 154 -10.53 -26.03 -13.48
C GLU A 154 -10.87 -24.53 -13.56
N GLU A 155 -11.36 -23.94 -12.46
CA GLU A 155 -11.65 -22.50 -12.42
C GLU A 155 -10.37 -21.66 -12.57
N VAL A 156 -9.28 -22.05 -11.94
CA VAL A 156 -7.95 -21.44 -12.16
C VAL A 156 -7.59 -21.51 -13.64
N GLY A 157 -7.74 -22.68 -14.27
CA GLY A 157 -7.48 -22.86 -15.70
C GLY A 157 -8.32 -21.92 -16.58
N ARG A 158 -9.62 -21.79 -16.28
CA ARG A 158 -10.52 -20.85 -16.98
C ARG A 158 -10.10 -19.39 -16.77
N CYS A 159 -9.73 -19.01 -15.55
CA CYS A 159 -9.23 -17.66 -15.26
C CYS A 159 -7.92 -17.35 -15.98
N LEU A 160 -6.98 -18.29 -16.00
CA LEU A 160 -5.69 -18.13 -16.69
C LEU A 160 -5.85 -18.07 -18.22
N SER A 161 -6.78 -18.80 -18.80
CA SER A 161 -7.04 -18.75 -20.26
C SER A 161 -7.50 -17.36 -20.71
N ARG A 162 -8.27 -16.65 -19.88
CA ARG A 162 -8.70 -15.27 -20.16
C ARG A 162 -7.55 -14.24 -20.13
N LEU A 163 -6.42 -14.57 -19.50
CA LEU A 163 -5.26 -13.69 -19.50
C LEU A 163 -4.44 -13.78 -20.80
N ARG A 164 -4.66 -14.83 -21.61
CA ARG A 164 -3.91 -15.10 -22.85
C ARG A 164 -4.57 -14.51 -24.10
N GLY A 165 -5.84 -14.13 -24.02
CA GLY A 165 -6.61 -13.45 -25.07
C GLY A 165 -6.61 -11.96 -24.87
#